data_cc61e80ffbab482b13c3f6f5739616b4
#
_entry.id   cc61e80ffbab482b13c3f6f5739616b4
#
_cell.length_a   1.000
_cell.length_b   1.000
_cell.length_c   1.000
_cell.angle_alpha   90.00
_cell.angle_beta   90.00
_cell.angle_gamma   90.00
#
_symmetry.space_group_name_H-M   'P 1'
#
loop_
_entity.id
_entity.type
_entity.pdbx_description
1 polymer ?
#
loop_
_entity_poly.entity_id
_entity_poly.type
_entity_poly.pdbx_seq_one_letter_code
_entity_poly.pdbx_strand_id
1 'polypeptide(L)'
;MDLIPKNLCEIHQLGPATGEWLVGQREVPAFKFTRTIVAGYSDARPGYRFVRHNPAFSQILACIEGEGEVLIEGRWKRCPAGFAYLNAPGVLSAYHVPAGGHWRICWVLYEEEARITTLERGAPARLIRANARGLHLGIEGLCHEAGSDAEDASLEFWAALVHRQVLRMVQPGEGEPRLAQLWSAVRQNLGSPWNLKRMAKTAGMSQESLRRLCLKQVGRPPLAHITHLRMFFAADLLACTQEKVMSIATRVGYGDPFAFSNAFKREMGLPPAQYRARQRREEGGA
;
A
#
# COMPACT_ATOMS: atom_id res chain seq x y z
N MET A 1 9.24 22.38 4.20
CA MET A 1 10.33 21.40 4.05
C MET A 1 9.80 20.29 3.17
N ASP A 2 10.15 20.31 1.87
CA ASP A 2 9.63 19.34 0.90
C ASP A 2 10.16 17.96 1.23
N LEU A 3 9.31 17.11 1.82
CA LEU A 3 9.66 15.74 2.26
C LEU A 3 9.75 14.75 1.09
N ILE A 4 9.31 15.13 -0.10
CA ILE A 4 9.34 14.27 -1.30
C ILE A 4 10.41 14.82 -2.25
N PRO A 5 11.38 13.99 -2.68
CA PRO A 5 12.35 14.40 -3.69
C PRO A 5 11.64 14.88 -4.95
N LYS A 6 11.92 16.12 -5.39
CA LYS A 6 11.26 16.77 -6.54
C LYS A 6 11.46 16.08 -7.90
N ASN A 7 12.35 15.09 -7.96
CA ASN A 7 12.79 14.43 -9.20
C ASN A 7 12.35 12.95 -9.31
N LEU A 8 11.35 12.51 -8.54
CA LEU A 8 10.81 11.15 -8.71
C LEU A 8 9.82 11.14 -9.88
N CYS A 9 10.20 10.50 -10.98
CA CYS A 9 9.31 10.09 -12.08
C CYS A 9 9.04 8.59 -12.00
N GLU A 10 8.08 8.08 -12.78
CA GLU A 10 7.88 6.64 -12.91
C GLU A 10 9.19 5.97 -13.35
N ILE A 11 9.68 5.02 -12.55
CA ILE A 11 10.91 4.29 -12.80
C ILE A 11 10.64 2.81 -12.55
N HIS A 12 10.97 1.97 -13.52
CA HIS A 12 10.97 0.52 -13.42
C HIS A 12 12.31 0.01 -13.95
N GLN A 13 13.28 -0.14 -13.09
CA GLN A 13 14.64 -0.51 -13.47
C GLN A 13 15.12 -1.70 -12.63
N LEU A 14 15.47 -2.79 -13.28
CA LEU A 14 16.02 -3.98 -12.61
C LEU A 14 17.52 -3.84 -12.33
N GLY A 15 18.25 -3.17 -13.22
CA GLY A 15 19.72 -3.14 -13.18
C GLY A 15 20.35 -4.39 -13.81
N PRO A 16 21.59 -4.29 -14.32
CA PRO A 16 22.20 -5.31 -15.17
C PRO A 16 22.59 -6.61 -14.41
N ALA A 17 22.75 -6.54 -13.09
CA ALA A 17 23.21 -7.66 -12.27
C ALA A 17 22.10 -8.25 -11.37
N THR A 18 20.83 -7.85 -11.58
CA THR A 18 19.70 -8.35 -10.83
C THR A 18 19.12 -9.60 -11.49
N GLY A 19 18.97 -10.68 -10.74
CA GLY A 19 18.16 -11.84 -11.11
C GLY A 19 16.73 -11.67 -10.62
N GLU A 20 15.73 -11.94 -11.46
CA GLU A 20 14.33 -11.88 -11.09
C GLU A 20 13.55 -13.07 -11.66
N TRP A 21 12.71 -13.68 -10.83
CA TRP A 21 11.82 -14.79 -11.17
C TRP A 21 10.42 -14.44 -10.73
N LEU A 22 9.47 -14.58 -11.64
CA LEU A 22 8.07 -14.20 -11.38
C LEU A 22 7.09 -15.05 -12.17
N VAL A 23 5.86 -15.13 -11.68
CA VAL A 23 4.71 -15.74 -12.33
C VAL A 23 3.49 -14.85 -12.16
N GLY A 24 2.69 -14.72 -13.21
CA GLY A 24 1.46 -13.93 -13.25
C GLY A 24 0.21 -14.80 -13.44
N GLN A 25 -0.92 -14.14 -13.66
CA GLN A 25 -2.22 -14.80 -13.85
C GLN A 25 -2.26 -15.68 -15.13
N ARG A 26 -1.34 -15.46 -16.07
CA ARG A 26 -1.24 -16.25 -17.29
C ARG A 26 -0.67 -17.63 -17.01
N GLU A 27 0.41 -17.69 -16.23
CA GLU A 27 1.10 -18.92 -15.84
C GLU A 27 0.37 -19.62 -14.68
N VAL A 28 -0.31 -18.86 -13.83
CA VAL A 28 -1.02 -19.34 -12.63
C VAL A 28 -2.47 -18.83 -12.63
N PRO A 29 -3.41 -19.49 -13.33
CA PRO A 29 -4.82 -19.06 -13.43
C PRO A 29 -5.52 -18.93 -12.06
N ALA A 30 -5.06 -19.70 -11.06
CA ALA A 30 -5.57 -19.68 -9.70
C ALA A 30 -5.38 -18.30 -8.99
N PHE A 31 -4.48 -17.45 -9.46
CA PHE A 31 -4.31 -16.10 -8.95
C PHE A 31 -5.57 -15.23 -9.09
N LYS A 32 -6.46 -15.53 -10.01
CA LYS A 32 -7.76 -14.86 -10.16
C LYS A 32 -8.62 -15.00 -8.90
N PHE A 33 -8.57 -16.14 -8.21
CA PHE A 33 -9.36 -16.38 -6.99
C PHE A 33 -8.86 -15.56 -5.81
N THR A 34 -7.56 -15.28 -5.76
CA THR A 34 -6.93 -14.50 -4.70
C THR A 34 -6.72 -13.03 -5.08
N ARG A 35 -7.11 -12.65 -6.32
CA ARG A 35 -6.84 -11.32 -6.88
C ARG A 35 -5.34 -10.97 -6.90
N THR A 36 -4.48 -11.97 -7.01
CA THR A 36 -3.05 -11.79 -7.19
C THR A 36 -2.78 -11.43 -8.66
N ILE A 37 -2.03 -10.36 -8.91
CA ILE A 37 -1.60 -9.97 -10.26
C ILE A 37 -0.38 -10.79 -10.64
N VAL A 38 0.63 -10.76 -9.75
CA VAL A 38 1.93 -11.37 -9.97
C VAL A 38 2.62 -11.62 -8.63
N ALA A 39 3.39 -12.67 -8.55
CA ALA A 39 4.27 -12.97 -7.42
C ALA A 39 5.68 -13.29 -7.94
N GLY A 40 6.70 -12.90 -7.18
CA GLY A 40 8.07 -13.16 -7.59
C GLY A 40 9.07 -12.98 -6.47
N TYR A 41 10.33 -13.29 -6.80
CA TYR A 41 11.48 -13.00 -5.95
C TYR A 41 12.63 -12.44 -6.80
N SER A 42 13.47 -11.65 -6.18
CA SER A 42 14.58 -10.98 -6.86
C SER A 42 15.85 -11.06 -6.03
N ASP A 43 16.97 -11.35 -6.67
CA ASP A 43 18.31 -11.09 -6.15
C ASP A 43 18.76 -9.72 -6.68
N ALA A 44 18.34 -8.69 -5.97
CA ALA A 44 18.47 -7.30 -6.40
C ALA A 44 19.85 -6.74 -6.09
N ARG A 45 20.44 -6.06 -7.07
CA ARG A 45 21.76 -5.44 -7.04
C ARG A 45 21.67 -3.94 -7.31
N PRO A 46 22.76 -3.16 -7.17
CA PRO A 46 22.78 -1.76 -7.51
C PRO A 46 22.24 -1.51 -8.93
N GLY A 47 21.37 -0.50 -9.05
CA GLY A 47 20.60 -0.24 -10.26
C GLY A 47 19.16 -0.75 -10.20
N TYR A 48 18.83 -1.66 -9.26
CA TYR A 48 17.46 -2.04 -8.97
C TYR A 48 16.73 -0.86 -8.32
N ARG A 49 15.76 -0.29 -9.05
CA ARG A 49 15.01 0.88 -8.58
C ARG A 49 13.62 0.93 -9.16
N PHE A 50 12.64 1.15 -8.31
CA PHE A 50 11.25 1.34 -8.69
C PHE A 50 10.69 2.60 -8.04
N VAL A 51 9.91 3.35 -8.82
CA VAL A 51 9.09 4.48 -8.35
C VAL A 51 7.76 4.41 -9.06
N ARG A 52 6.66 4.40 -8.31
CA ARG A 52 5.29 4.36 -8.82
C ARG A 52 4.46 5.40 -8.08
N HIS A 53 3.94 6.38 -8.82
CA HIS A 53 3.25 7.52 -8.21
C HIS A 53 1.85 7.22 -7.70
N ASN A 54 1.09 6.42 -8.41
CA ASN A 54 -0.31 6.10 -8.07
C ASN A 54 -0.64 4.66 -8.49
N PRO A 55 0.02 3.65 -7.90
CA PRO A 55 -0.22 2.27 -8.30
C PRO A 55 -1.68 1.86 -8.02
N ALA A 56 -2.32 1.20 -8.99
CA ALA A 56 -3.66 0.63 -8.86
C ALA A 56 -3.64 -0.75 -8.17
N PHE A 57 -2.60 -1.07 -7.44
CA PHE A 57 -2.40 -2.37 -6.80
C PHE A 57 -1.77 -2.23 -5.42
N SER A 58 -2.00 -3.23 -4.58
CA SER A 58 -1.27 -3.39 -3.32
C SER A 58 0.04 -4.13 -3.55
N GLN A 59 1.09 -3.74 -2.82
CA GLN A 59 2.38 -4.42 -2.86
C GLN A 59 2.81 -4.87 -1.47
N ILE A 60 3.22 -6.13 -1.39
CA ILE A 60 3.96 -6.70 -0.28
C ILE A 60 5.35 -7.04 -0.80
N LEU A 61 6.40 -6.48 -0.18
CA LEU A 61 7.78 -6.76 -0.51
C LEU A 61 8.52 -7.13 0.78
N ALA A 62 8.98 -8.36 0.88
CA ALA A 62 9.61 -8.87 2.09
C ALA A 62 11.09 -9.17 1.85
N CYS A 63 11.95 -8.71 2.76
CA CYS A 63 13.38 -8.92 2.68
C CYS A 63 13.75 -10.31 3.26
N ILE A 64 14.49 -11.07 2.46
CA ILE A 64 15.01 -12.40 2.80
C ILE A 64 16.43 -12.28 3.35
N GLU A 65 17.26 -11.48 2.64
CA GLU A 65 18.68 -11.31 2.94
C GLU A 65 19.17 -9.93 2.46
N GLY A 66 20.18 -9.40 3.12
CA GLY A 66 20.70 -8.06 2.81
C GLY A 66 19.76 -6.96 3.23
N GLU A 67 19.81 -5.84 2.53
CA GLU A 67 18.91 -4.69 2.76
C GLU A 67 18.78 -3.79 1.53
N GLY A 68 17.60 -3.19 1.39
CA GLY A 68 17.34 -2.11 0.47
C GLY A 68 16.77 -0.89 1.21
N GLU A 69 16.45 0.14 0.46
CA GLU A 69 15.78 1.33 0.98
C GLU A 69 14.39 1.49 0.37
N VAL A 70 13.42 1.82 1.21
CA VAL A 70 12.02 2.04 0.84
C VAL A 70 11.56 3.42 1.28
N LEU A 71 10.71 4.07 0.50
CA LEU A 71 10.19 5.39 0.80
C LEU A 71 8.94 5.28 1.68
N ILE A 72 8.98 5.87 2.86
CA ILE A 72 7.86 5.94 3.80
C ILE A 72 7.71 7.37 4.29
N GLU A 73 6.56 7.98 4.04
CA GLU A 73 6.25 9.37 4.44
C GLU A 73 7.33 10.37 4.00
N GLY A 74 7.80 10.22 2.75
CA GLY A 74 8.79 11.11 2.15
C GLY A 74 10.23 10.90 2.64
N ARG A 75 10.51 9.85 3.42
CA ARG A 75 11.84 9.53 3.94
C ARG A 75 12.27 8.12 3.54
N TRP A 76 13.50 7.99 3.10
CA TRP A 76 14.12 6.69 2.87
C TRP A 76 14.36 5.97 4.19
N LYS A 77 13.90 4.73 4.27
CA LYS A 77 14.09 3.84 5.43
C LYS A 77 14.69 2.53 4.98
N ARG A 78 15.62 2.00 5.75
CA ARG A 78 16.22 0.69 5.50
C ARG A 78 15.18 -0.42 5.70
N CYS A 79 15.16 -1.37 4.77
CA CYS A 79 14.34 -2.57 4.84
C CYS A 79 15.28 -3.80 4.87
N PRO A 80 15.82 -4.16 6.05
CA PRO A 80 16.72 -5.29 6.20
C PRO A 80 15.97 -6.62 6.27
N ALA A 81 16.70 -7.74 6.30
CA ALA A 81 16.15 -9.06 6.56
C ALA A 81 15.30 -9.07 7.84
N GLY A 82 14.16 -9.77 7.80
CA GLY A 82 13.18 -9.78 8.90
C GLY A 82 12.16 -8.65 8.87
N PHE A 83 12.15 -7.85 7.79
CA PHE A 83 11.15 -6.81 7.56
C PHE A 83 10.47 -6.97 6.21
N ALA A 84 9.24 -6.47 6.13
CA ALA A 84 8.50 -6.32 4.89
C ALA A 84 7.98 -4.89 4.73
N TYR A 85 8.06 -4.39 3.51
CA TYR A 85 7.46 -3.15 3.05
C TYR A 85 6.07 -3.42 2.50
N LEU A 86 5.09 -2.72 3.04
CA LEU A 86 3.69 -2.79 2.63
C LEU A 86 3.31 -1.46 1.99
N ASN A 87 2.79 -1.50 0.78
CA ASN A 87 2.28 -0.34 0.07
C ASN A 87 0.86 -0.60 -0.44
N ALA A 88 -0.04 0.34 -0.15
CA ALA A 88 -1.43 0.29 -0.58
C ALA A 88 -1.63 0.94 -1.96
N PRO A 89 -2.74 0.66 -2.67
CA PRO A 89 -3.09 1.36 -3.89
C PRO A 89 -3.20 2.87 -3.67
N GLY A 90 -2.84 3.65 -4.67
CA GLY A 90 -2.91 5.11 -4.60
C GLY A 90 -1.82 5.80 -3.79
N VAL A 91 -0.87 5.06 -3.22
CA VAL A 91 0.22 5.60 -2.40
C VAL A 91 1.53 5.54 -3.16
N LEU A 92 2.27 6.66 -3.20
CA LEU A 92 3.61 6.69 -3.78
C LEU A 92 4.46 5.55 -3.21
N SER A 93 4.89 4.66 -4.08
CA SER A 93 5.76 3.54 -3.78
C SER A 93 7.13 3.80 -4.40
N ALA A 94 8.18 3.76 -3.59
CA ALA A 94 9.54 3.84 -4.12
C ALA A 94 10.48 2.99 -3.28
N TYR A 95 11.37 2.29 -3.97
CA TYR A 95 12.41 1.47 -3.34
C TYR A 95 13.59 1.24 -4.27
N HIS A 96 14.75 1.00 -3.69
CA HIS A 96 15.97 0.74 -4.45
C HIS A 96 17.01 -0.02 -3.63
N VAL A 97 18.05 -0.49 -4.32
CA VAL A 97 19.28 -1.02 -3.71
C VAL A 97 20.32 0.09 -3.70
N PRO A 98 20.89 0.46 -2.54
CA PRO A 98 21.99 1.42 -2.44
C PRO A 98 23.25 0.95 -3.20
N ALA A 99 24.16 1.87 -3.50
CA ALA A 99 25.45 1.55 -4.12
C ALA A 99 26.22 0.53 -3.26
N GLY A 100 26.74 -0.53 -3.89
CA GLY A 100 27.44 -1.63 -3.22
C GLY A 100 26.54 -2.57 -2.41
N GLY A 101 25.22 -2.33 -2.40
CA GLY A 101 24.25 -3.13 -1.66
C GLY A 101 23.88 -4.45 -2.35
N HIS A 102 23.20 -5.29 -1.58
CA HIS A 102 22.58 -6.54 -2.00
C HIS A 102 21.25 -6.71 -1.27
N TRP A 103 20.18 -7.06 -2.00
CA TRP A 103 18.85 -7.19 -1.43
C TRP A 103 18.08 -8.34 -2.05
N ARG A 104 18.03 -9.46 -1.35
CA ARG A 104 17.17 -10.59 -1.74
C ARG A 104 15.79 -10.37 -1.17
N ILE A 105 14.81 -10.33 -2.05
CA ILE A 105 13.42 -10.03 -1.71
C ILE A 105 12.48 -11.04 -2.35
N CYS A 106 11.33 -11.25 -1.73
CA CYS A 106 10.16 -11.82 -2.38
C CYS A 106 9.00 -10.82 -2.29
N TRP A 107 8.16 -10.81 -3.30
CA TRP A 107 7.11 -9.81 -3.43
C TRP A 107 5.86 -10.36 -4.11
N VAL A 108 4.71 -9.77 -3.76
CA VAL A 108 3.41 -10.09 -4.34
C VAL A 108 2.66 -8.80 -4.60
N LEU A 109 2.06 -8.68 -5.78
CA LEU A 109 1.15 -7.60 -6.15
C LEU A 109 -0.28 -8.13 -6.21
N TYR A 110 -1.21 -7.36 -5.64
CA TYR A 110 -2.63 -7.69 -5.62
C TYR A 110 -3.43 -6.60 -6.31
N GLU A 111 -4.49 -6.99 -7.02
CA GLU A 111 -5.51 -6.06 -7.49
C GLU A 111 -6.07 -5.25 -6.31
N GLU A 112 -6.54 -4.04 -6.58
CA GLU A 112 -7.09 -3.15 -5.55
C GLU A 112 -8.28 -3.77 -4.80
N GLU A 113 -9.09 -4.55 -5.51
CA GLU A 113 -10.25 -5.27 -4.98
C GLU A 113 -9.88 -6.48 -4.10
N ALA A 114 -8.61 -6.87 -4.09
CA ALA A 114 -8.15 -7.89 -3.14
C ALA A 114 -8.34 -7.34 -1.71
N ARG A 115 -9.28 -7.92 -0.98
CA ARG A 115 -9.67 -7.48 0.37
C ARG A 115 -8.60 -7.82 1.41
N ILE A 116 -7.38 -7.34 1.18
CA ILE A 116 -6.31 -7.42 2.17
C ILE A 116 -6.54 -6.25 3.13
N THR A 117 -7.20 -6.52 4.23
CA THR A 117 -7.74 -5.54 5.20
C THR A 117 -6.76 -4.46 5.69
N THR A 118 -5.47 -4.66 5.50
CA THR A 118 -4.42 -3.72 5.94
C THR A 118 -3.82 -2.89 4.81
N LEU A 119 -4.20 -3.14 3.56
CA LEU A 119 -3.68 -2.49 2.34
C LEU A 119 -4.79 -1.80 1.54
N GLU A 120 -5.78 -1.25 2.24
CA GLU A 120 -6.82 -0.47 1.62
C GLU A 120 -6.26 0.80 0.97
N ARG A 121 -6.85 1.23 -0.15
CA ARG A 121 -6.42 2.41 -0.91
C ARG A 121 -6.13 3.60 0.02
N GLY A 122 -4.98 4.22 -0.16
CA GLY A 122 -4.52 5.36 0.63
C GLY A 122 -4.03 5.03 2.03
N ALA A 123 -3.98 3.75 2.44
CA ALA A 123 -3.31 3.38 3.69
C ALA A 123 -1.81 3.69 3.58
N PRO A 124 -1.20 4.33 4.61
CA PRO A 124 0.20 4.74 4.52
C PRO A 124 1.13 3.54 4.32
N ALA A 125 2.13 3.74 3.47
CA ALA A 125 3.21 2.78 3.31
C ALA A 125 3.92 2.53 4.65
N ARG A 126 4.28 1.29 4.95
CA ARG A 126 4.87 0.93 6.25
C ARG A 126 5.84 -0.24 6.18
N LEU A 127 6.75 -0.27 7.13
CA LEU A 127 7.58 -1.43 7.44
C LEU A 127 6.96 -2.20 8.60
N ILE A 128 6.90 -3.50 8.46
CA ILE A 128 6.50 -4.43 9.53
C ILE A 128 7.61 -5.46 9.76
N ARG A 129 7.68 -6.00 10.97
CA ARG A 129 8.49 -7.21 11.21
C ARG A 129 7.81 -8.39 10.55
N ALA A 130 8.53 -9.16 9.75
CA ALA A 130 7.98 -10.26 8.97
C ALA A 130 9.03 -11.33 8.71
N ASN A 131 8.64 -12.59 8.88
CA ASN A 131 9.46 -13.71 8.44
C ASN A 131 9.13 -14.01 6.96
N ALA A 132 10.01 -13.59 6.06
CA ALA A 132 9.85 -13.76 4.62
C ALA A 132 10.04 -15.21 4.13
N ARG A 133 10.65 -16.10 4.96
CA ARG A 133 11.07 -17.44 4.51
C ARG A 133 9.91 -18.28 3.95
N GLY A 134 8.79 -18.31 4.65
CA GLY A 134 7.62 -19.09 4.19
C GLY A 134 7.01 -18.57 2.90
N LEU A 135 6.97 -17.24 2.74
CA LEU A 135 6.51 -16.61 1.50
C LEU A 135 7.47 -16.89 0.36
N HIS A 136 8.78 -16.73 0.59
CA HIS A 136 9.79 -17.00 -0.43
C HIS A 136 9.75 -18.43 -0.93
N LEU A 137 9.76 -19.43 -0.04
CA LEU A 137 9.67 -20.84 -0.41
C LEU A 137 8.38 -21.16 -1.19
N GLY A 138 7.27 -20.52 -0.82
CA GLY A 138 6.01 -20.66 -1.55
C GLY A 138 6.08 -20.11 -2.97
N ILE A 139 6.69 -18.94 -3.16
CA ILE A 139 6.85 -18.31 -4.48
C ILE A 139 7.88 -19.07 -5.31
N GLU A 140 9.00 -19.50 -4.73
CA GLU A 140 10.03 -20.28 -5.40
C GLU A 140 9.46 -21.61 -5.92
N GLY A 141 8.72 -22.34 -5.07
CA GLY A 141 8.01 -23.55 -5.47
C GLY A 141 6.97 -23.31 -6.57
N LEU A 142 6.20 -22.22 -6.45
CA LEU A 142 5.22 -21.85 -7.49
C LEU A 142 5.89 -21.51 -8.83
N CYS A 143 7.00 -20.77 -8.83
CA CYS A 143 7.76 -20.47 -10.04
C CYS A 143 8.34 -21.73 -10.68
N HIS A 144 8.83 -22.67 -9.86
CA HIS A 144 9.34 -23.96 -10.33
C HIS A 144 8.23 -24.78 -10.99
N GLU A 145 7.10 -24.92 -10.31
CA GLU A 145 5.93 -25.67 -10.79
C GLU A 145 5.38 -25.08 -12.08
N ALA A 146 5.19 -23.76 -12.14
CA ALA A 146 4.68 -23.07 -13.34
C ALA A 146 5.61 -23.17 -14.58
N GLY A 147 6.88 -23.49 -14.38
CA GLY A 147 7.85 -23.75 -15.45
C GLY A 147 7.91 -25.22 -15.90
N SER A 148 7.10 -26.10 -15.32
CA SER A 148 6.98 -27.53 -15.66
C SER A 148 5.63 -27.85 -16.28
N ASP A 149 5.40 -29.08 -16.72
CA ASP A 149 4.09 -29.58 -17.16
C ASP A 149 3.18 -29.87 -15.95
N ALA A 150 2.99 -28.87 -15.09
CA ALA A 150 2.26 -29.00 -13.85
C ALA A 150 0.75 -29.14 -14.04
N GLU A 151 0.12 -29.96 -13.21
CA GLU A 151 -1.33 -30.02 -13.10
C GLU A 151 -1.88 -28.74 -12.45
N ASP A 152 -3.04 -28.27 -12.93
CA ASP A 152 -3.72 -27.09 -12.37
C ASP A 152 -3.89 -27.15 -10.85
N ALA A 153 -4.16 -28.36 -10.31
CA ALA A 153 -4.30 -28.57 -8.87
C ALA A 153 -3.02 -28.26 -8.06
N SER A 154 -1.85 -28.54 -8.61
CA SER A 154 -0.56 -28.19 -8.01
C SER A 154 -0.38 -26.67 -7.97
N LEU A 155 -0.68 -25.98 -9.05
CA LEU A 155 -0.60 -24.52 -9.14
C LEU A 155 -1.59 -23.84 -8.17
N GLU A 156 -2.81 -24.38 -8.06
CA GLU A 156 -3.80 -23.90 -7.08
C GLU A 156 -3.30 -24.02 -5.63
N PHE A 157 -2.71 -25.16 -5.29
CA PHE A 157 -2.13 -25.38 -3.95
C PHE A 157 -1.04 -24.37 -3.63
N TRP A 158 -0.09 -24.16 -4.53
CA TRP A 158 1.01 -23.21 -4.34
C TRP A 158 0.51 -21.77 -4.28
N ALA A 159 -0.43 -21.39 -5.15
CA ALA A 159 -1.05 -20.06 -5.12
C ALA A 159 -1.79 -19.79 -3.80
N ALA A 160 -2.54 -20.77 -3.29
CA ALA A 160 -3.20 -20.67 -2.00
C ALA A 160 -2.20 -20.57 -0.84
N LEU A 161 -1.08 -21.29 -0.91
CA LEU A 161 -0.01 -21.22 0.08
C LEU A 161 0.63 -19.83 0.11
N VAL A 162 0.99 -19.29 -1.06
CA VAL A 162 1.54 -17.92 -1.20
C VAL A 162 0.58 -16.91 -0.59
N HIS A 163 -0.69 -16.94 -0.98
CA HIS A 163 -1.71 -16.04 -0.45
C HIS A 163 -1.86 -16.17 1.08
N ARG A 164 -1.88 -17.38 1.61
CA ARG A 164 -1.94 -17.63 3.05
C ARG A 164 -0.73 -17.07 3.80
N GLN A 165 0.48 -17.17 3.23
CA GLN A 165 1.67 -16.58 3.84
C GLN A 165 1.60 -15.05 3.87
N VAL A 166 1.12 -14.44 2.78
CA VAL A 166 0.86 -13.00 2.76
C VAL A 166 -0.15 -12.61 3.84
N LEU A 167 -1.31 -13.28 3.93
CA LEU A 167 -2.31 -12.98 4.94
C LEU A 167 -1.76 -13.07 6.37
N ARG A 168 -0.92 -14.07 6.66
CA ARG A 168 -0.23 -14.17 7.96
C ARG A 168 0.72 -13.02 8.23
N MET A 169 1.40 -12.54 7.19
CA MET A 169 2.37 -11.47 7.30
C MET A 169 1.70 -10.10 7.47
N VAL A 170 0.61 -9.86 6.74
CA VAL A 170 -0.12 -8.58 6.77
C VAL A 170 -1.18 -8.52 7.87
N GLN A 171 -1.55 -9.66 8.46
CA GLN A 171 -2.36 -9.63 9.68
C GLN A 171 -1.63 -8.79 10.70
N PRO A 172 -2.32 -7.85 11.36
CA PRO A 172 -1.69 -7.06 12.41
C PRO A 172 -1.16 -8.04 13.47
N GLY A 173 0.13 -8.30 13.47
CA GLY A 173 0.78 -8.89 14.63
C GLY A 173 0.49 -7.96 15.80
N GLU A 174 -0.37 -8.36 16.74
CA GLU A 174 -0.78 -7.59 17.93
C GLU A 174 -1.27 -6.15 17.67
N GLY A 175 -1.81 -5.85 16.49
CA GLY A 175 -2.61 -4.64 16.31
C GLY A 175 -3.82 -4.74 17.22
N GLU A 176 -4.02 -3.75 18.08
CA GLU A 176 -5.19 -3.69 18.96
C GLU A 176 -6.47 -3.88 18.11
N PRO A 177 -7.21 -5.01 18.24
CA PRO A 177 -8.38 -5.30 17.40
C PRO A 177 -9.42 -4.18 17.44
N ARG A 178 -9.49 -3.48 18.58
CA ARG A 178 -10.38 -2.33 18.78
C ARG A 178 -10.02 -1.15 17.88
N LEU A 179 -8.73 -0.98 17.54
CA LEU A 179 -8.30 0.06 16.61
C LEU A 179 -8.69 -0.29 15.17
N ALA A 180 -8.57 -1.57 14.77
CA ALA A 180 -9.03 -2.05 13.47
C ALA A 180 -10.55 -1.87 13.30
N GLN A 181 -11.34 -2.20 14.33
CA GLN A 181 -12.79 -1.96 14.36
C GLN A 181 -13.13 -0.47 14.24
N LEU A 182 -12.40 0.39 14.94
CA LEU A 182 -12.57 1.84 14.82
C LEU A 182 -12.36 2.30 13.37
N TRP A 183 -11.28 1.91 12.73
CA TRP A 183 -11.00 2.35 11.37
C TRP A 183 -12.00 1.79 10.36
N SER A 184 -12.50 0.59 10.56
CA SER A 184 -13.61 0.05 9.76
C SER A 184 -14.87 0.91 9.89
N ALA A 185 -15.26 1.28 11.12
CA ALA A 185 -16.41 2.16 11.38
C ALA A 185 -16.22 3.57 10.79
N VAL A 186 -15.00 4.11 10.86
CA VAL A 186 -14.65 5.42 10.27
C VAL A 186 -14.81 5.37 8.75
N ARG A 187 -14.28 4.33 8.07
CA ARG A 187 -14.37 4.19 6.61
C ARG A 187 -15.80 4.06 6.12
N GLN A 188 -16.65 3.30 6.83
CA GLN A 188 -18.06 3.18 6.49
C GLN A 188 -18.81 4.50 6.58
N ASN A 189 -18.32 5.45 7.38
CA ASN A 189 -18.99 6.72 7.67
C ASN A 189 -18.00 7.90 7.71
N LEU A 190 -17.18 8.06 6.65
CA LEU A 190 -16.12 9.08 6.57
C LEU A 190 -16.65 10.51 6.74
N GLY A 191 -17.83 10.81 6.18
CA GLY A 191 -18.46 12.11 6.28
C GLY A 191 -19.00 12.49 7.67
N SER A 192 -19.13 11.53 8.58
CA SER A 192 -19.64 11.77 9.94
C SER A 192 -18.75 12.71 10.76
N PRO A 193 -19.30 13.46 11.74
CA PRO A 193 -18.53 14.34 12.61
C PRO A 193 -17.72 13.54 13.64
N TRP A 194 -16.63 12.98 13.20
CA TRP A 194 -15.68 12.27 14.05
C TRP A 194 -14.90 13.26 14.92
N ASN A 195 -14.87 12.97 16.22
CA ASN A 195 -14.01 13.64 17.18
C ASN A 195 -13.34 12.60 18.08
N LEU A 196 -12.32 13.03 18.83
CA LEU A 196 -11.51 12.11 19.63
C LEU A 196 -12.34 11.34 20.66
N LYS A 197 -13.35 11.99 21.28
CA LYS A 197 -14.24 11.36 22.27
C LYS A 197 -15.08 10.24 21.63
N ARG A 198 -15.68 10.50 20.47
CA ARG A 198 -16.46 9.51 19.72
C ARG A 198 -15.58 8.33 19.26
N MET A 199 -14.39 8.63 18.75
CA MET A 199 -13.44 7.60 18.33
C MET A 199 -13.01 6.70 19.50
N ALA A 200 -12.67 7.28 20.63
CA ALA A 200 -12.29 6.55 21.83
C ALA A 200 -13.43 5.66 22.33
N LYS A 201 -14.68 6.18 22.32
CA LYS A 201 -15.88 5.40 22.65
C LYS A 201 -16.08 4.23 21.69
N THR A 202 -15.97 4.46 20.38
CA THR A 202 -16.11 3.41 19.33
C THR A 202 -15.05 2.32 19.49
N ALA A 203 -13.83 2.69 19.86
CA ALA A 203 -12.73 1.75 20.08
C ALA A 203 -12.75 1.11 21.50
N GLY A 204 -13.66 1.49 22.39
CA GLY A 204 -13.71 0.97 23.75
C GLY A 204 -12.44 1.25 24.57
N MET A 205 -11.82 2.44 24.39
CA MET A 205 -10.58 2.80 25.06
C MET A 205 -10.55 4.28 25.48
N SER A 206 -9.58 4.66 26.32
CA SER A 206 -9.38 6.05 26.67
C SER A 206 -8.82 6.87 25.50
N GLN A 207 -9.05 8.18 25.48
CA GLN A 207 -8.51 9.08 24.45
C GLN A 207 -6.98 9.04 24.38
N GLU A 208 -6.33 8.90 25.54
CA GLU A 208 -4.87 8.83 25.63
C GLU A 208 -4.33 7.51 25.04
N SER A 209 -4.97 6.37 25.37
CA SER A 209 -4.64 5.08 24.79
C SER A 209 -4.82 5.09 23.26
N LEU A 210 -5.91 5.71 22.79
CA LEU A 210 -6.17 5.86 21.35
C LEU A 210 -5.08 6.67 20.65
N ARG A 211 -4.66 7.82 21.21
CA ARG A 211 -3.58 8.64 20.64
C ARG A 211 -2.28 7.86 20.54
N ARG A 212 -1.87 7.21 21.63
CA ARG A 212 -0.64 6.42 21.70
C ARG A 212 -0.63 5.26 20.69
N LEU A 213 -1.73 4.53 20.61
CA LEU A 213 -1.86 3.40 19.69
C LEU A 213 -1.90 3.85 18.23
N CYS A 214 -2.61 4.94 17.91
CA CYS A 214 -2.61 5.53 16.58
C CYS A 214 -1.20 5.96 16.14
N LEU A 215 -0.46 6.66 16.99
CA LEU A 215 0.91 7.04 16.70
C LEU A 215 1.81 5.82 16.48
N LYS A 216 1.65 4.77 17.30
CA LYS A 216 2.43 3.52 17.19
C LYS A 216 2.10 2.72 15.92
N GLN A 217 0.81 2.60 15.54
CA GLN A 217 0.36 1.72 14.47
C GLN A 217 0.21 2.40 13.12
N VAL A 218 -0.25 3.66 13.09
CA VAL A 218 -0.51 4.40 11.84
C VAL A 218 0.39 5.62 11.66
N GLY A 219 1.31 5.88 12.60
CA GLY A 219 2.28 6.98 12.51
C GLY A 219 1.68 8.38 12.67
N ARG A 220 0.37 8.52 12.93
CA ARG A 220 -0.37 9.79 12.94
C ARG A 220 -1.34 9.87 14.11
N PRO A 221 -1.63 11.09 14.63
CA PRO A 221 -2.74 11.28 15.58
C PRO A 221 -4.09 10.88 14.97
N PRO A 222 -5.07 10.44 15.79
CA PRO A 222 -6.36 9.93 15.31
C PRO A 222 -7.10 10.86 14.32
N LEU A 223 -7.22 12.14 14.64
CA LEU A 223 -7.92 13.11 13.77
C LEU A 223 -7.15 13.43 12.49
N ALA A 224 -5.82 13.45 12.55
CA ALA A 224 -4.99 13.60 11.35
C ALA A 224 -5.14 12.39 10.41
N HIS A 225 -5.30 11.18 10.96
CA HIS A 225 -5.55 10.00 10.17
C HIS A 225 -6.94 10.03 9.49
N ILE A 226 -7.98 10.51 10.17
CA ILE A 226 -9.29 10.74 9.53
C ILE A 226 -9.17 11.75 8.38
N THR A 227 -8.49 12.87 8.58
CA THR A 227 -8.26 13.86 7.53
C THR A 227 -7.59 13.21 6.32
N HIS A 228 -6.57 12.41 6.56
CA HIS A 228 -5.88 11.66 5.52
C HIS A 228 -6.85 10.74 4.75
N LEU A 229 -7.61 9.88 5.43
CA LEU A 229 -8.60 8.99 4.79
C LEU A 229 -9.64 9.76 3.97
N ARG A 230 -10.14 10.89 4.48
CA ARG A 230 -11.07 11.76 3.77
C ARG A 230 -10.50 12.33 2.48
N MET A 231 -9.25 12.79 2.51
CA MET A 231 -8.59 13.37 1.34
C MET A 231 -8.29 12.31 0.28
N PHE A 232 -7.91 11.11 0.66
CA PHE A 232 -7.72 10.00 -0.29
C PHE A 232 -9.04 9.59 -0.94
N PHE A 233 -10.10 9.42 -0.16
CA PHE A 233 -11.42 9.13 -0.72
C PHE A 233 -11.95 10.26 -1.63
N ALA A 234 -11.68 11.52 -1.28
CA ALA A 234 -12.00 12.64 -2.15
C ALA A 234 -11.18 12.63 -3.45
N ALA A 235 -9.90 12.22 -3.40
CA ALA A 235 -9.05 12.07 -4.58
C ALA A 235 -9.61 11.02 -5.55
N ASP A 236 -10.09 9.88 -5.04
CA ASP A 236 -10.74 8.84 -5.83
C ASP A 236 -12.01 9.36 -6.52
N LEU A 237 -12.87 10.07 -5.77
CA LEU A 237 -14.07 10.69 -6.35
C LEU A 237 -13.74 11.73 -7.41
N LEU A 238 -12.69 12.53 -7.22
CA LEU A 238 -12.22 13.51 -8.18
C LEU A 238 -11.68 12.86 -9.46
N ALA A 239 -11.01 11.73 -9.34
CA ALA A 239 -10.49 10.98 -10.49
C ALA A 239 -11.62 10.26 -11.24
N CYS A 240 -12.45 9.49 -10.52
CA CYS A 240 -13.40 8.55 -11.12
C CYS A 240 -14.79 9.15 -11.42
N THR A 241 -15.11 10.38 -10.99
CA THR A 241 -16.46 10.95 -11.14
C THR A 241 -16.46 12.38 -11.70
N GLN A 242 -17.65 12.81 -12.14
CA GLN A 242 -17.93 14.19 -12.56
C GLN A 242 -18.56 15.03 -11.44
N GLU A 243 -18.62 14.49 -10.20
CA GLU A 243 -19.21 15.21 -9.06
C GLU A 243 -18.55 16.57 -8.85
N LYS A 244 -19.35 17.59 -8.52
CA LYS A 244 -18.82 18.92 -8.20
C LYS A 244 -17.92 18.84 -6.98
N VAL A 245 -16.83 19.61 -6.96
CA VAL A 245 -15.87 19.65 -5.83
C VAL A 245 -16.59 19.95 -4.50
N MET A 246 -17.60 20.81 -4.52
CA MET A 246 -18.45 21.12 -3.36
C MET A 246 -19.19 19.87 -2.83
N SER A 247 -19.78 19.08 -3.73
CA SER A 247 -20.49 17.83 -3.35
C SER A 247 -19.55 16.82 -2.74
N ILE A 248 -18.35 16.68 -3.31
CA ILE A 248 -17.29 15.81 -2.76
C ILE A 248 -16.86 16.30 -1.37
N ALA A 249 -16.65 17.60 -1.18
CA ALA A 249 -16.31 18.18 0.12
C ALA A 249 -17.34 17.81 1.19
N THR A 250 -18.63 18.00 0.87
CA THR A 250 -19.74 17.64 1.78
C THR A 250 -19.75 16.15 2.08
N ARG A 251 -19.56 15.30 1.07
CA ARG A 251 -19.57 13.84 1.20
C ARG A 251 -18.45 13.33 2.11
N VAL A 252 -17.29 13.99 2.11
CA VAL A 252 -16.18 13.65 3.01
C VAL A 252 -16.23 14.41 4.35
N GLY A 253 -17.34 15.10 4.63
CA GLY A 253 -17.60 15.73 5.93
C GLY A 253 -16.97 17.10 6.13
N TYR A 254 -16.80 17.87 5.05
CA TYR A 254 -16.43 19.28 5.08
C TYR A 254 -17.63 20.16 4.74
N GLY A 255 -18.03 21.01 5.68
CA GLY A 255 -19.08 22.02 5.45
C GLY A 255 -18.56 23.27 4.72
N ASP A 256 -17.25 23.53 4.80
CA ASP A 256 -16.60 24.66 4.14
C ASP A 256 -15.69 24.19 3.00
N PRO A 257 -15.97 24.62 1.74
CA PRO A 257 -15.14 24.27 0.58
C PRO A 257 -13.71 24.79 0.63
N PHE A 258 -13.47 25.92 1.31
CA PHE A 258 -12.11 26.46 1.46
C PHE A 258 -11.29 25.60 2.41
N ALA A 259 -11.87 25.21 3.56
CA ALA A 259 -11.23 24.30 4.49
C ALA A 259 -10.93 22.95 3.83
N PHE A 260 -11.85 22.42 3.01
CA PHE A 260 -11.62 21.22 2.20
C PHE A 260 -10.47 21.40 1.23
N SER A 261 -10.48 22.46 0.42
CA SER A 261 -9.44 22.68 -0.62
C SER A 261 -8.05 22.85 -0.01
N ASN A 262 -7.95 23.51 1.14
CA ASN A 262 -6.68 23.67 1.87
C ASN A 262 -6.19 22.32 2.45
N ALA A 263 -7.08 21.52 3.04
CA ALA A 263 -6.75 20.21 3.55
C ALA A 263 -6.34 19.26 2.41
N PHE A 264 -7.07 19.30 1.28
CA PHE A 264 -6.79 18.49 0.11
C PHE A 264 -5.41 18.84 -0.50
N LYS A 265 -5.14 20.13 -0.72
CA LYS A 265 -3.84 20.58 -1.24
C LYS A 265 -2.69 20.17 -0.31
N ARG A 266 -2.87 20.24 1.00
CA ARG A 266 -1.85 19.83 1.98
C ARG A 266 -1.55 18.33 1.91
N GLU A 267 -2.56 17.47 1.73
CA GLU A 267 -2.42 16.00 1.70
C GLU A 267 -2.00 15.50 0.30
N MET A 268 -2.56 16.08 -0.78
CA MET A 268 -2.39 15.61 -2.17
C MET A 268 -1.39 16.44 -2.99
N GLY A 269 -0.89 17.55 -2.46
CA GLY A 269 0.06 18.45 -3.15
C GLY A 269 -0.57 19.40 -4.15
N LEU A 270 -1.79 19.17 -4.61
CA LEU A 270 -2.51 19.98 -5.60
C LEU A 270 -3.92 20.35 -5.13
N PRO A 271 -4.46 21.51 -5.53
CA PRO A 271 -5.87 21.84 -5.32
C PRO A 271 -6.79 20.82 -6.01
N PRO A 272 -8.04 20.58 -5.50
CA PRO A 272 -8.95 19.56 -6.02
C PRO A 272 -9.21 19.65 -7.52
N ALA A 273 -9.45 20.86 -8.05
CA ALA A 273 -9.71 21.06 -9.47
C ALA A 273 -8.49 20.75 -10.36
N GLN A 274 -7.30 21.13 -9.90
CA GLN A 274 -6.05 20.83 -10.61
C GLN A 274 -5.73 19.34 -10.55
N TYR A 275 -5.98 18.67 -9.42
CA TYR A 275 -5.84 17.24 -9.27
C TYR A 275 -6.73 16.50 -10.29
N ARG A 276 -8.02 16.84 -10.37
CA ARG A 276 -8.94 16.29 -11.38
C ARG A 276 -8.46 16.51 -12.82
N ALA A 277 -8.03 17.72 -13.15
CA ALA A 277 -7.55 18.02 -14.49
C ALA A 277 -6.32 17.22 -14.88
N ARG A 278 -5.44 16.97 -13.92
CA ARG A 278 -4.24 16.15 -14.11
C ARG A 278 -4.60 14.68 -14.37
N GLN A 279 -5.46 14.07 -13.54
CA GLN A 279 -5.87 12.68 -13.69
C GLN A 279 -6.51 12.42 -15.08
N ARG A 280 -7.35 13.33 -15.55
CA ARG A 280 -7.97 13.21 -16.88
C ARG A 280 -6.99 13.33 -18.05
N ARG A 281 -5.91 14.08 -17.91
CA ARG A 281 -4.87 14.17 -18.95
C ARG A 281 -4.06 12.88 -18.99
N GLU A 282 -3.82 12.27 -17.86
CA GLU A 282 -3.11 10.99 -17.76
C GLU A 282 -3.94 9.82 -18.34
N GLU A 283 -5.29 9.85 -18.21
CA GLU A 283 -6.20 8.85 -18.80
C GLU A 283 -6.48 9.06 -20.30
N GLY A 284 -6.43 10.30 -20.79
CA GLY A 284 -6.71 10.64 -22.20
C GLY A 284 -5.50 10.64 -23.13
N GLY A 285 -4.31 10.33 -22.60
CA GLY A 285 -3.05 10.29 -23.35
C GLY A 285 -2.47 8.87 -23.53
N ALA A 286 -3.26 7.81 -23.24
CA ALA A 286 -2.88 6.42 -23.43
C ALA A 286 -3.47 5.84 -24.72
#